data_79c24fda15620a2e52e619405aa54054
#
_entry.id   79c24fda15620a2e52e619405aa54054
#
_cell.length_a   1.000
_cell.length_b   1.000
_cell.length_c   1.000
_cell.angle_alpha   90.00
_cell.angle_beta   90.00
_cell.angle_gamma   90.00
#
_symmetry.space_group_name_H-M   'P 1'
#
loop_
_entity.id
_entity.type
_entity.pdbx_description
1 polymer ?
#
loop_
_entity_poly.entity_id
_entity_poly.type
_entity_poly.pdbx_seq_one_letter_code
_entity_poly.pdbx_strand_id
1 'polypeptide(L)'
;MQMRSEALAILCPMHLLLDAQGYILQAGPTIAKVCQPEALVGKRFLDVFDLTRPRAIACFGDLQAAGAQKLHLKLRAAPHTALKGVLVHPSGDDSVIMINLSFGISIIDAVRDFELTNADFAATDLAIEMLYLVEAKTAAMSASYLLNMRLQGARIAAEEQAYTDTLTGLKNRRGLEVILSRLLKQNASFAVMQIY
;
A
#
# COMPACT_ATOMS: atom_id res chain seq x y z
N MET A 1 -19.90 -17.65 27.49
CA MET A 1 -20.81 -16.81 26.65
C MET A 1 -20.43 -17.04 25.20
N GLN A 2 -21.17 -17.88 24.49
CA GLN A 2 -20.90 -18.17 23.08
C GLN A 2 -21.32 -16.96 22.24
N MET A 3 -20.40 -16.29 21.59
CA MET A 3 -20.69 -15.23 20.63
C MET A 3 -21.40 -15.86 19.41
N ARG A 4 -22.58 -15.34 19.06
CA ARG A 4 -23.30 -15.86 17.89
C ARG A 4 -22.47 -15.62 16.62
N SER A 5 -22.47 -16.58 15.71
CA SER A 5 -21.74 -16.50 14.42
C SER A 5 -22.03 -15.20 13.66
N GLU A 6 -23.25 -14.69 13.71
CA GLU A 6 -23.66 -13.42 13.10
C GLU A 6 -22.94 -12.21 13.70
N ALA A 7 -22.82 -12.14 15.04
CA ALA A 7 -22.11 -11.05 15.69
C ALA A 7 -20.63 -11.06 15.36
N LEU A 8 -20.03 -12.23 15.26
CA LEU A 8 -18.63 -12.39 14.86
C LEU A 8 -18.42 -11.95 13.39
N ALA A 9 -19.33 -12.26 12.49
CA ALA A 9 -19.26 -11.84 11.09
C ALA A 9 -19.35 -10.31 10.93
N ILE A 10 -20.12 -9.62 11.78
CA ILE A 10 -20.24 -8.15 11.78
C ILE A 10 -18.99 -7.49 12.38
N LEU A 11 -18.48 -8.00 13.50
CA LEU A 11 -17.37 -7.38 14.22
C LEU A 11 -16.00 -7.72 13.60
N CYS A 12 -15.87 -8.92 13.04
CA CYS A 12 -14.63 -9.44 12.48
C CYS A 12 -14.91 -10.13 11.14
N PRO A 13 -15.26 -9.41 10.06
CA PRO A 13 -15.65 -10.02 8.77
C PRO A 13 -14.54 -10.83 8.12
N MET A 14 -13.30 -10.67 8.56
CA MET A 14 -12.10 -11.41 8.13
C MET A 14 -11.70 -12.53 9.10
N HIS A 15 -12.61 -13.00 9.97
CA HIS A 15 -12.29 -14.07 10.93
C HIS A 15 -12.25 -15.46 10.28
N LEU A 16 -11.47 -16.34 10.88
CA LEU A 16 -11.46 -17.79 10.65
C LEU A 16 -11.59 -18.48 12.01
N LEU A 17 -12.45 -19.50 12.09
CA LEU A 17 -12.47 -20.45 13.21
C LEU A 17 -11.87 -21.76 12.74
N LEU A 18 -10.94 -22.29 13.51
CA LEU A 18 -10.21 -23.53 13.20
C LEU A 18 -10.42 -24.55 14.31
N ASP A 19 -10.38 -25.82 13.98
CA ASP A 19 -10.26 -26.90 14.96
C ASP A 19 -8.81 -27.07 15.45
N ALA A 20 -8.61 -27.98 16.40
CA ALA A 20 -7.30 -28.30 16.97
C ALA A 20 -6.31 -28.88 15.93
N GLN A 21 -6.79 -29.37 14.79
CA GLN A 21 -5.98 -29.92 13.69
C GLN A 21 -5.68 -28.88 12.60
N GLY A 22 -6.25 -27.67 12.71
CA GLY A 22 -6.06 -26.57 11.79
C GLY A 22 -6.98 -26.59 10.59
N TYR A 23 -8.08 -27.35 10.62
CA TYR A 23 -9.13 -27.26 9.60
C TYR A 23 -10.04 -26.07 9.86
N ILE A 24 -10.41 -25.37 8.81
CA ILE A 24 -11.30 -24.21 8.87
C ILE A 24 -12.73 -24.70 9.08
N LEU A 25 -13.28 -24.39 10.25
CA LEU A 25 -14.67 -24.68 10.61
C LEU A 25 -15.63 -23.60 10.12
N GLN A 26 -15.18 -22.34 10.16
CA GLN A 26 -15.97 -21.18 9.75
C GLN A 26 -15.06 -20.09 9.20
N ALA A 27 -15.55 -19.36 8.21
CA ALA A 27 -14.91 -18.18 7.65
C ALA A 27 -15.89 -17.00 7.68
N GLY A 28 -15.37 -15.82 7.98
CA GLY A 28 -16.10 -14.57 7.87
C GLY A 28 -16.44 -14.23 6.41
N PRO A 29 -17.45 -13.36 6.19
CA PRO A 29 -17.94 -13.09 4.84
C PRO A 29 -16.87 -12.51 3.92
N THR A 30 -16.04 -11.62 4.42
CA THR A 30 -15.03 -10.94 3.60
C THR A 30 -13.87 -11.88 3.23
N ILE A 31 -13.35 -12.68 4.17
CA ILE A 31 -12.30 -13.62 3.81
C ILE A 31 -12.81 -14.75 2.90
N ALA A 32 -14.09 -15.12 3.02
CA ALA A 32 -14.72 -16.05 2.11
C ALA A 32 -14.80 -15.47 0.67
N LYS A 33 -15.14 -14.17 0.53
CA LYS A 33 -15.15 -13.45 -0.74
C LYS A 33 -13.76 -13.37 -1.37
N VAL A 34 -12.74 -13.07 -0.56
CA VAL A 34 -11.34 -12.97 -1.00
C VAL A 34 -10.79 -14.30 -1.52
N CYS A 35 -11.23 -15.41 -0.97
CA CYS A 35 -10.73 -16.75 -1.33
C CYS A 35 -11.60 -17.48 -2.38
N GLN A 36 -12.59 -16.82 -2.97
CA GLN A 36 -13.38 -17.41 -4.06
C GLN A 36 -12.49 -17.72 -5.28
N PRO A 37 -12.87 -18.75 -6.13
CA PRO A 37 -14.11 -19.52 -6.08
C PRO A 37 -14.10 -20.72 -5.14
N GLU A 38 -13.06 -20.95 -4.39
CA GLU A 38 -12.91 -22.17 -3.58
C GLU A 38 -13.46 -22.01 -2.15
N ALA A 39 -14.31 -22.95 -1.72
CA ALA A 39 -14.79 -22.96 -0.35
C ALA A 39 -13.63 -23.12 0.63
N LEU A 40 -13.60 -22.29 1.68
CA LEU A 40 -12.57 -22.34 2.73
C LEU A 40 -12.85 -23.42 3.78
N VAL A 41 -14.13 -23.61 4.12
CA VAL A 41 -14.55 -24.55 5.16
C VAL A 41 -14.14 -25.97 4.80
N GLY A 42 -13.52 -26.68 5.74
CA GLY A 42 -13.00 -28.03 5.56
C GLY A 42 -11.58 -28.11 4.99
N LYS A 43 -10.97 -26.99 4.56
CA LYS A 43 -9.55 -26.97 4.16
C LYS A 43 -8.65 -26.74 5.36
N ARG A 44 -7.39 -27.16 5.27
CA ARG A 44 -6.38 -26.79 6.26
C ARG A 44 -5.94 -25.35 6.07
N PHE A 45 -5.78 -24.63 7.17
CA PHE A 45 -5.33 -23.25 7.17
C PHE A 45 -4.01 -23.04 6.41
N LEU A 46 -3.02 -23.89 6.64
CA LEU A 46 -1.71 -23.81 6.00
C LEU A 46 -1.71 -24.23 4.52
N ASP A 47 -2.79 -24.85 4.03
CA ASP A 47 -2.94 -25.15 2.59
C ASP A 47 -3.45 -23.92 1.82
N VAL A 48 -4.15 -23.01 2.50
CA VAL A 48 -4.70 -21.77 1.93
C VAL A 48 -3.76 -20.58 2.14
N PHE A 49 -3.14 -20.51 3.31
CA PHE A 49 -2.31 -19.41 3.72
C PHE A 49 -0.85 -19.85 3.93
N ASP A 50 0.07 -19.04 3.44
CA ASP A 50 1.50 -19.18 3.68
C ASP A 50 1.92 -18.25 4.82
N LEU A 51 2.47 -18.83 5.91
CA LEU A 51 2.90 -18.07 7.07
C LEU A 51 4.31 -17.52 6.83
N THR A 52 4.43 -16.19 6.79
CA THR A 52 5.72 -15.52 6.53
C THR A 52 6.43 -15.08 7.81
N ARG A 53 5.66 -14.83 8.88
CA ARG A 53 6.18 -14.50 10.22
C ARG A 53 5.18 -14.93 11.30
N PRO A 54 5.65 -15.43 12.44
CA PRO A 54 7.05 -15.72 12.78
C PRO A 54 7.62 -16.91 11.99
N ARG A 55 8.92 -16.87 11.67
CA ARG A 55 9.60 -17.91 10.87
C ARG A 55 9.82 -19.24 11.64
N ALA A 56 9.68 -19.19 12.96
CA ALA A 56 9.89 -20.34 13.83
C ALA A 56 8.73 -21.38 13.76
N ILE A 57 7.62 -21.06 13.12
CA ILE A 57 6.43 -21.89 13.02
C ILE A 57 6.53 -22.74 11.74
N ALA A 58 6.81 -24.01 11.91
CA ALA A 58 6.90 -24.97 10.81
C ALA A 58 5.62 -25.80 10.64
N CYS A 59 4.84 -25.98 11.71
CA CYS A 59 3.59 -26.74 11.70
C CYS A 59 2.48 -26.00 12.43
N PHE A 60 1.25 -26.52 12.30
CA PHE A 60 0.09 -25.93 12.96
C PHE A 60 0.16 -26.00 14.50
N GLY A 61 0.77 -27.06 15.03
CA GLY A 61 0.99 -27.19 16.49
C GLY A 61 1.88 -26.07 17.06
N ASP A 62 2.91 -25.65 16.31
CA ASP A 62 3.77 -24.52 16.71
C ASP A 62 2.95 -23.21 16.71
N LEU A 63 2.04 -23.05 15.74
CA LEU A 63 1.15 -21.89 15.65
C LEU A 63 0.20 -21.83 16.84
N GLN A 64 -0.34 -22.96 17.25
CA GLN A 64 -1.23 -23.09 18.41
C GLN A 64 -0.50 -22.75 19.71
N ALA A 65 0.71 -23.28 19.90
CA ALA A 65 1.54 -23.02 21.08
C ALA A 65 2.02 -21.55 21.18
N ALA A 66 2.04 -20.84 20.07
CA ALA A 66 2.55 -19.46 20.00
C ALA A 66 1.63 -18.41 20.68
N GLY A 67 0.38 -18.77 21.01
CA GLY A 67 -0.56 -17.87 21.68
C GLY A 67 -0.95 -16.64 20.85
N ALA A 68 -1.31 -15.54 21.52
CA ALA A 68 -1.78 -14.30 20.88
C ALA A 68 -0.65 -13.52 20.18
N GLN A 69 -0.05 -14.09 19.15
CA GLN A 69 1.00 -13.46 18.36
C GLN A 69 0.45 -12.81 17.10
N LYS A 70 1.19 -11.77 16.64
CA LYS A 70 0.94 -11.16 15.34
C LYS A 70 1.46 -12.07 14.23
N LEU A 71 0.57 -12.45 13.33
CA LEU A 71 0.88 -13.27 12.18
C LEU A 71 1.03 -12.40 10.93
N HIS A 72 1.98 -12.73 10.08
CA HIS A 72 2.07 -12.22 8.72
C HIS A 72 1.92 -13.39 7.76
N LEU A 73 0.97 -13.28 6.88
CA LEU A 73 0.50 -14.33 6.01
C LEU A 73 0.46 -13.85 4.56
N LYS A 74 0.46 -14.79 3.64
CA LYS A 74 0.11 -14.56 2.24
C LYS A 74 -0.90 -15.59 1.79
N LEU A 75 -1.82 -15.19 0.92
CA LEU A 75 -2.64 -16.14 0.19
C LEU A 75 -1.76 -16.97 -0.74
N ARG A 76 -1.94 -18.29 -0.77
CA ARG A 76 -1.25 -19.16 -1.74
C ARG A 76 -1.81 -18.99 -3.14
N ALA A 77 -3.11 -18.71 -3.25
CA ALA A 77 -3.73 -18.36 -4.53
C ALA A 77 -3.32 -16.96 -5.00
N ALA A 78 -3.23 -16.77 -6.32
CA ALA A 78 -3.02 -15.45 -6.91
C ALA A 78 -4.18 -14.51 -6.51
N PRO A 79 -3.89 -13.24 -6.26
CA PRO A 79 -2.66 -12.47 -6.46
C PRO A 79 -1.63 -12.53 -5.31
N HIS A 80 -1.65 -13.54 -4.45
CA HIS A 80 -0.74 -13.72 -3.31
C HIS A 80 -0.77 -12.56 -2.29
N THR A 81 -1.96 -12.07 -2.01
CA THR A 81 -2.20 -10.92 -1.16
C THR A 81 -1.62 -11.13 0.23
N ALA A 82 -0.88 -10.13 0.71
CA ALA A 82 -0.32 -10.15 2.05
C ALA A 82 -1.39 -9.78 3.08
N LEU A 83 -1.43 -10.55 4.17
CA LEU A 83 -2.37 -10.39 5.27
C LEU A 83 -1.62 -10.30 6.60
N LYS A 84 -2.23 -9.63 7.57
CA LYS A 84 -1.84 -9.65 8.97
C LYS A 84 -2.94 -10.36 9.76
N GLY A 85 -2.57 -11.05 10.83
CA GLY A 85 -3.53 -11.72 11.67
C GLY A 85 -3.14 -11.73 13.13
N VAL A 86 -4.12 -12.04 13.96
CA VAL A 86 -3.93 -12.35 15.37
C VAL A 86 -4.68 -13.63 15.67
N LEU A 87 -4.00 -14.57 16.32
CA LEU A 87 -4.57 -15.82 16.79
C LEU A 87 -4.99 -15.65 18.24
N VAL A 88 -6.17 -16.15 18.58
CA VAL A 88 -6.70 -16.19 19.95
C VAL A 88 -7.44 -17.50 20.22
N HIS A 89 -7.49 -17.91 21.48
CA HIS A 89 -8.25 -19.08 21.97
C HIS A 89 -9.50 -18.58 22.70
N PRO A 90 -10.68 -18.58 22.05
CA PRO A 90 -11.88 -17.92 22.61
C PRO A 90 -12.39 -18.56 23.88
N SER A 91 -12.20 -19.88 24.05
CA SER A 91 -12.73 -20.67 25.18
C SER A 91 -11.70 -20.95 26.26
N GLY A 92 -10.44 -20.54 26.07
CA GLY A 92 -9.36 -20.87 27.00
C GLY A 92 -8.92 -22.34 26.95
N ASP A 93 -9.56 -23.15 26.11
CA ASP A 93 -9.12 -24.50 25.74
C ASP A 93 -8.65 -24.49 24.27
N ASP A 94 -7.87 -25.48 23.91
CA ASP A 94 -7.27 -25.58 22.56
C ASP A 94 -8.20 -26.21 21.52
N SER A 95 -9.48 -26.38 21.84
CA SER A 95 -10.44 -27.05 20.98
C SER A 95 -10.84 -26.22 19.76
N VAL A 96 -10.90 -24.89 19.94
CA VAL A 96 -11.24 -23.93 18.87
C VAL A 96 -10.27 -22.76 18.89
N ILE A 97 -9.73 -22.46 17.73
CA ILE A 97 -8.80 -21.35 17.50
C ILE A 97 -9.49 -20.33 16.62
N MET A 98 -9.40 -19.07 16.98
CA MET A 98 -9.85 -17.96 16.17
C MET A 98 -8.65 -17.20 15.61
N ILE A 99 -8.65 -16.96 14.31
CA ILE A 99 -7.71 -16.05 13.66
C ILE A 99 -8.50 -14.89 13.08
N ASN A 100 -8.22 -13.67 13.51
CA ASN A 100 -8.74 -12.47 12.86
C ASN A 100 -7.69 -11.88 11.94
N LEU A 101 -8.04 -11.67 10.67
CA LEU A 101 -7.16 -11.22 9.60
C LEU A 101 -7.44 -9.77 9.22
N SER A 102 -6.46 -9.10 8.62
CA SER A 102 -6.61 -7.80 8.00
C SER A 102 -5.61 -7.64 6.84
N PHE A 103 -5.91 -6.77 5.88
CA PHE A 103 -5.03 -6.50 4.74
C PHE A 103 -3.81 -5.63 5.10
N GLY A 104 -3.89 -4.85 6.19
CA GLY A 104 -2.83 -3.91 6.54
C GLY A 104 -2.52 -2.95 5.38
N ILE A 105 -1.25 -2.87 4.97
CA ILE A 105 -0.83 -1.98 3.87
C ILE A 105 -1.31 -2.46 2.48
N SER A 106 -1.67 -3.72 2.34
CA SER A 106 -2.15 -4.30 1.06
C SER A 106 -3.63 -3.99 0.78
N ILE A 107 -4.28 -3.17 1.61
CA ILE A 107 -5.71 -2.88 1.50
C ILE A 107 -6.10 -2.24 0.16
N ILE A 108 -5.24 -1.37 -0.40
CA ILE A 108 -5.51 -0.68 -1.66
C ILE A 108 -5.59 -1.67 -2.82
N ASP A 109 -4.61 -2.57 -2.89
CA ASP A 109 -4.59 -3.60 -3.91
C ASP A 109 -5.72 -4.60 -3.70
N ALA A 110 -5.98 -5.00 -2.44
CA ALA A 110 -7.04 -5.93 -2.10
C ALA A 110 -8.44 -5.42 -2.47
N VAL A 111 -8.73 -4.13 -2.22
CA VAL A 111 -10.01 -3.51 -2.62
C VAL A 111 -10.23 -3.60 -4.13
N ARG A 112 -9.18 -3.34 -4.92
CA ARG A 112 -9.24 -3.44 -6.38
C ARG A 112 -9.34 -4.89 -6.85
N ASP A 113 -8.48 -5.77 -6.33
CA ASP A 113 -8.31 -7.13 -6.86
C ASP A 113 -9.48 -8.05 -6.49
N PHE A 114 -10.16 -7.78 -5.37
CA PHE A 114 -11.31 -8.55 -4.88
C PHE A 114 -12.64 -7.78 -4.91
N GLU A 115 -12.66 -6.60 -5.54
CA GLU A 115 -13.86 -5.75 -5.66
C GLU A 115 -14.55 -5.52 -4.29
N LEU A 116 -13.75 -5.20 -3.27
CA LEU A 116 -14.26 -4.98 -1.92
C LEU A 116 -14.94 -3.61 -1.82
N THR A 117 -15.99 -3.58 -1.02
CA THR A 117 -16.79 -2.38 -0.75
C THR A 117 -16.77 -2.05 0.75
N ASN A 118 -17.33 -0.91 1.14
CA ASN A 118 -17.46 -0.54 2.54
C ASN A 118 -18.21 -1.60 3.39
N ALA A 119 -19.14 -2.34 2.79
CA ALA A 119 -19.89 -3.40 3.46
C ALA A 119 -19.02 -4.63 3.81
N ASP A 120 -17.87 -4.79 3.18
CA ASP A 120 -16.94 -5.90 3.40
C ASP A 120 -16.02 -5.66 4.63
N PHE A 121 -16.05 -4.47 5.25
CA PHE A 121 -15.24 -4.11 6.40
C PHE A 121 -16.10 -3.94 7.65
N ALA A 122 -15.51 -4.19 8.83
CA ALA A 122 -16.20 -3.87 10.07
C ALA A 122 -16.40 -2.35 10.19
N ALA A 123 -17.52 -1.92 10.78
CA ALA A 123 -17.81 -0.50 10.96
C ALA A 123 -16.77 0.25 11.83
N THR A 124 -15.96 -0.49 12.58
CA THR A 124 -14.88 0.02 13.42
C THR A 124 -13.50 -0.12 12.77
N ASP A 125 -13.42 -0.61 11.53
CA ASP A 125 -12.17 -0.75 10.81
C ASP A 125 -11.83 0.58 10.13
N LEU A 126 -10.61 1.09 10.37
CA LEU A 126 -10.10 2.32 9.74
C LEU A 126 -9.70 2.14 8.27
N ALA A 127 -10.06 1.01 7.68
CA ALA A 127 -9.70 0.67 6.31
C ALA A 127 -10.19 1.72 5.30
N ILE A 128 -11.42 2.17 5.45
CA ILE A 128 -12.06 3.13 4.55
C ILE A 128 -11.43 4.52 4.70
N GLU A 129 -11.20 4.96 5.92
CA GLU A 129 -10.52 6.24 6.21
C GLU A 129 -9.10 6.25 5.64
N MET A 130 -8.39 5.13 5.74
CA MET A 130 -7.06 4.97 5.14
C MET A 130 -7.11 5.05 3.62
N LEU A 131 -8.11 4.46 2.96
CA LEU A 131 -8.30 4.57 1.51
C LEU A 131 -8.54 6.03 1.08
N TYR A 132 -9.42 6.75 1.77
CA TYR A 132 -9.64 8.19 1.51
C TYR A 132 -8.40 9.02 1.70
N LEU A 133 -7.63 8.77 2.77
CA LEU A 133 -6.36 9.48 3.02
C LEU A 133 -5.32 9.23 1.91
N VAL A 134 -5.20 8.00 1.43
CA VAL A 134 -4.28 7.66 0.34
C VAL A 134 -4.71 8.33 -0.95
N GLU A 135 -6.00 8.31 -1.28
CA GLU A 135 -6.53 8.95 -2.47
C GLU A 135 -6.32 10.48 -2.43
N ALA A 136 -6.67 11.12 -1.32
CA ALA A 136 -6.45 12.56 -1.11
C ALA A 136 -4.97 12.93 -1.21
N LYS A 137 -4.07 12.13 -0.62
CA LYS A 137 -2.63 12.32 -0.71
C LYS A 137 -2.15 12.21 -2.16
N THR A 138 -2.60 11.21 -2.90
CA THR A 138 -2.21 11.00 -4.30
C THR A 138 -2.66 12.17 -5.17
N ALA A 139 -3.89 12.65 -4.99
CA ALA A 139 -4.41 13.82 -5.69
C ALA A 139 -3.59 15.09 -5.37
N ALA A 140 -3.27 15.32 -4.10
CA ALA A 140 -2.45 16.46 -3.67
C ALA A 140 -1.02 16.41 -4.23
N MET A 141 -0.41 15.23 -4.26
CA MET A 141 0.93 15.04 -4.85
C MET A 141 0.92 15.31 -6.36
N SER A 142 -0.09 14.84 -7.07
CA SER A 142 -0.25 15.08 -8.52
C SER A 142 -0.44 16.57 -8.82
N ALA A 143 -1.27 17.26 -8.04
CA ALA A 143 -1.46 18.70 -8.17
C ALA A 143 -0.17 19.49 -7.91
N SER A 144 0.58 19.11 -6.86
CA SER A 144 1.88 19.70 -6.54
C SER A 144 2.90 19.50 -7.65
N TYR A 145 2.96 18.31 -8.22
CA TYR A 145 3.85 18.01 -9.36
C TYR A 145 3.55 18.90 -10.57
N LEU A 146 2.28 19.01 -10.96
CA LEU A 146 1.85 19.86 -12.07
C LEU A 146 2.17 21.34 -11.83
N LEU A 147 1.97 21.82 -10.60
CA LEU A 147 2.33 23.19 -10.22
C LEU A 147 3.83 23.44 -10.34
N ASN A 148 4.66 22.53 -9.84
CA ASN A 148 6.11 22.62 -9.96
C ASN A 148 6.57 22.64 -11.42
N MET A 149 5.99 21.83 -12.30
CA MET A 149 6.28 21.85 -13.74
C MET A 149 5.94 23.20 -14.38
N ARG A 150 4.78 23.76 -14.02
CA ARG A 150 4.38 25.11 -14.51
C ARG A 150 5.31 26.21 -14.01
N LEU A 151 5.69 26.18 -12.73
CA LEU A 151 6.63 27.13 -12.17
C LEU A 151 8.00 27.06 -12.80
N GLN A 152 8.51 25.86 -13.08
CA GLN A 152 9.78 25.68 -13.80
C GLN A 152 9.69 26.23 -15.22
N GLY A 153 8.62 25.93 -15.94
CA GLY A 153 8.40 26.47 -17.29
C GLY A 153 8.31 28.00 -17.29
N ALA A 154 7.56 28.59 -16.37
CA ALA A 154 7.46 30.05 -16.23
C ALA A 154 8.79 30.70 -15.86
N ARG A 155 9.59 30.05 -15.01
CA ARG A 155 10.95 30.51 -14.66
C ARG A 155 11.88 30.51 -15.87
N ILE A 156 11.91 29.42 -16.65
CA ILE A 156 12.72 29.34 -17.86
C ILE A 156 12.33 30.44 -18.84
N ALA A 157 11.03 30.62 -19.11
CA ALA A 157 10.53 31.66 -20.00
C ALA A 157 10.91 33.09 -19.52
N ALA A 158 10.80 33.34 -18.22
CA ALA A 158 11.19 34.61 -17.61
C ALA A 158 12.73 34.85 -17.71
N GLU A 159 13.54 33.80 -17.49
CA GLU A 159 14.98 33.87 -17.64
C GLU A 159 15.36 34.13 -19.11
N GLU A 160 14.74 33.48 -20.08
CA GLU A 160 14.96 33.72 -21.51
C GLU A 160 14.60 35.14 -21.88
N GLN A 161 13.46 35.66 -21.41
CA GLN A 161 13.04 37.02 -21.65
C GLN A 161 13.99 38.05 -21.01
N ALA A 162 14.51 37.79 -19.80
CA ALA A 162 15.45 38.66 -19.11
C ALA A 162 16.84 38.72 -19.77
N TYR A 163 17.24 37.71 -20.49
CA TYR A 163 18.59 37.59 -21.11
C TYR A 163 18.60 37.73 -22.62
N THR A 164 17.46 37.99 -23.25
CA THR A 164 17.34 38.09 -24.69
C THR A 164 16.86 39.51 -25.06
N ASP A 165 17.44 40.10 -26.08
CA ASP A 165 17.01 41.36 -26.66
C ASP A 165 15.76 41.14 -27.52
N THR A 166 14.70 41.87 -27.26
CA THR A 166 13.38 41.70 -27.89
C THR A 166 13.34 42.07 -29.38
N LEU A 167 14.27 42.87 -29.86
CA LEU A 167 14.32 43.30 -31.26
C LEU A 167 15.13 42.36 -32.14
N THR A 168 16.26 41.90 -31.62
CA THR A 168 17.21 41.12 -32.39
C THR A 168 17.16 39.63 -32.13
N GLY A 169 16.52 39.18 -31.01
CA GLY A 169 16.52 37.79 -30.58
C GLY A 169 17.88 37.28 -30.05
N LEU A 170 18.88 38.14 -29.98
CA LEU A 170 20.22 37.82 -29.47
C LEU A 170 20.27 37.95 -27.95
N LYS A 171 21.28 37.35 -27.31
CA LYS A 171 21.51 37.56 -25.89
C LYS A 171 21.87 39.03 -25.63
N ASN A 172 21.16 39.65 -24.73
CA ASN A 172 21.47 41.03 -24.29
C ASN A 172 22.78 41.04 -23.48
N ARG A 173 23.26 42.25 -23.10
CA ARG A 173 24.50 42.43 -22.34
C ARG A 173 24.52 41.55 -21.09
N ARG A 174 23.42 41.48 -20.36
CA ARG A 174 23.30 40.70 -19.12
C ARG A 174 23.40 39.20 -19.40
N GLY A 175 22.78 38.72 -20.44
CA GLY A 175 22.89 37.33 -20.91
C GLY A 175 24.32 36.96 -21.29
N LEU A 176 25.05 37.86 -22.01
CA LEU A 176 26.44 37.66 -22.34
C LEU A 176 27.34 37.56 -21.09
N GLU A 177 27.16 38.45 -20.10
CA GLU A 177 27.93 38.40 -18.85
C GLU A 177 27.76 37.09 -18.09
N VAL A 178 26.54 36.55 -18.05
CA VAL A 178 26.25 35.24 -17.41
C VAL A 178 26.94 34.10 -18.17
N ILE A 179 26.88 34.10 -19.50
CA ILE A 179 27.52 33.06 -20.33
C ILE A 179 29.05 33.11 -20.16
N LEU A 180 29.67 34.28 -20.24
CA LEU A 180 31.11 34.46 -20.05
C LEU A 180 31.57 34.00 -18.68
N SER A 181 30.82 34.36 -17.62
CA SER A 181 31.12 33.95 -16.24
C SER A 181 31.07 32.43 -16.10
N ARG A 182 30.13 31.76 -16.78
CA ARG A 182 30.02 30.28 -16.77
C ARG A 182 31.17 29.61 -17.48
N LEU A 183 31.55 30.13 -18.69
CA LEU A 183 32.65 29.59 -19.46
C LEU A 183 34.00 29.73 -18.73
N LEU A 184 34.22 30.88 -18.09
CA LEU A 184 35.41 31.11 -17.24
C LEU A 184 35.48 30.13 -16.04
N LYS A 185 34.37 29.89 -15.36
CA LYS A 185 34.32 28.93 -14.25
C LYS A 185 34.56 27.49 -14.69
N GLN A 186 34.22 27.14 -15.94
CA GLN A 186 34.39 25.81 -16.49
C GLN A 186 35.79 25.64 -17.18
N ASN A 187 36.65 26.64 -17.12
CA ASN A 187 37.94 26.67 -17.87
C ASN A 187 37.79 26.31 -19.34
N ALA A 188 36.65 26.67 -19.95
CA ALA A 188 36.43 26.42 -21.37
C ALA A 188 37.25 27.39 -22.23
N SER A 189 37.85 26.90 -23.31
CA SER A 189 38.51 27.76 -24.31
C SER A 189 37.44 28.44 -25.17
N PHE A 190 37.47 29.78 -25.28
CA PHE A 190 36.56 30.53 -26.14
C PHE A 190 37.28 31.77 -26.72
N ALA A 191 36.77 32.26 -27.83
CA ALA A 191 37.23 33.50 -28.42
C ALA A 191 36.07 34.51 -28.43
N VAL A 192 36.38 35.78 -28.26
CA VAL A 192 35.43 36.89 -28.36
C VAL A 192 35.83 37.75 -29.55
N MET A 193 34.86 38.02 -30.44
CA MET A 193 35.05 38.89 -31.59
C MET A 193 34.03 40.05 -31.46
N GLN A 194 34.51 41.28 -31.53
CA GLN A 194 33.69 42.48 -31.59
C GLN A 194 33.65 42.97 -33.03
N ILE A 195 32.45 43.15 -33.57
CA ILE A 195 32.22 43.67 -34.91
C ILE A 195 31.66 45.11 -34.76
N TYR A 196 32.23 46.06 -35.47
CA TYR A 196 31.80 47.47 -35.50
C TYR A 196 30.97 47.72 -36.75
#